data_288cff32c25fe82f0e7df790a63d1c9c
#
_entry.id   288cff32c25fe82f0e7df790a63d1c9c
#
_cell.length_a   1.000
_cell.length_b   1.000
_cell.length_c   1.000
_cell.angle_alpha   90.00
_cell.angle_beta   90.00
_cell.angle_gamma   90.00
#
_symmetry.space_group_name_H-M   'P 1'
#
loop_
_entity.id
_entity.type
_entity.pdbx_description
1 polymer ?
#
loop_
_entity_poly.entity_id
_entity_poly.type
_entity_poly.pdbx_seq_one_letter_code
_entity_poly.pdbx_strand_id
1 'polypeptide(L)'
;MGIVIMEGRLLCADAAEAELVEKLLPDHIRLTKAEDGCISFSVTQTGDPWVWLVHEEFEDSAAFEAHQQRAAKSEWGQTTSGLQRIYKIKGL
;
A
#
# COMPACT_ATOMS: atom_id res chain seq x y z
N MET A 1 -15.22 8.56 -11.44
CA MET A 1 -15.73 7.65 -12.42
C MET A 1 -14.71 6.81 -13.14
N GLY A 2 -13.51 7.02 -13.10
CA GLY A 2 -12.51 6.16 -13.67
C GLY A 2 -11.81 5.34 -12.59
N ILE A 3 -11.23 4.24 -13.01
CA ILE A 3 -10.38 3.43 -12.14
C ILE A 3 -9.20 4.29 -11.68
N VAL A 4 -8.86 4.18 -10.40
CA VAL A 4 -7.69 4.82 -9.82
C VAL A 4 -6.60 3.76 -9.68
N ILE A 5 -5.43 4.06 -10.21
CA ILE A 5 -4.27 3.16 -10.14
C ILE A 5 -3.14 3.88 -9.40
N MET A 6 -2.58 3.24 -8.40
CA MET A 6 -1.39 3.71 -7.71
C MET A 6 -0.26 2.68 -7.88
N GLU A 7 0.89 3.14 -8.33
CA GLU A 7 2.05 2.28 -8.53
C GLU A 7 3.31 2.96 -7.99
N GLY A 8 4.24 2.18 -7.51
CA GLY A 8 5.52 2.72 -7.07
C GLY A 8 6.29 1.80 -6.16
N ARG A 9 7.07 2.41 -5.29
CA ARG A 9 7.95 1.69 -4.38
C ARG A 9 7.80 2.16 -2.96
N LEU A 10 7.84 1.19 -2.05
CA LEU A 10 7.98 1.41 -0.62
C LEU A 10 9.44 1.09 -0.27
N LEU A 11 10.12 2.04 0.33
CA LEU A 11 11.54 1.95 0.61
C LEU A 11 11.80 1.83 2.11
N CYS A 12 12.58 0.84 2.50
CA CYS A 12 13.02 0.68 3.88
C CYS A 12 14.44 1.21 4.03
N ALA A 13 14.70 1.95 5.09
CA ALA A 13 16.01 2.53 5.35
C ALA A 13 16.99 1.52 5.92
N ASP A 14 16.48 0.46 6.55
CA ASP A 14 17.30 -0.55 7.22
C ASP A 14 16.52 -1.86 7.40
N ALA A 15 17.20 -2.86 7.96
CA ALA A 15 16.62 -4.18 8.18
C ALA A 15 15.44 -4.14 9.15
N ALA A 16 15.45 -3.25 10.13
CA ALA A 16 14.37 -3.15 11.11
C ALA A 16 13.07 -2.71 10.44
N GLU A 17 13.15 -1.75 9.52
CA GLU A 17 11.97 -1.31 8.75
C GLU A 17 11.47 -2.43 7.84
N ALA A 18 12.38 -3.17 7.20
CA ALA A 18 12.00 -4.29 6.34
C ALA A 18 11.26 -5.37 7.15
N GLU A 19 11.69 -5.65 8.37
CA GLU A 19 11.02 -6.61 9.25
C GLU A 19 9.61 -6.14 9.63
N LEU A 20 9.43 -4.84 9.88
CA LEU A 20 8.10 -4.29 10.16
C LEU A 20 7.16 -4.48 8.98
N VAL A 21 7.64 -4.26 7.76
CA VAL A 21 6.84 -4.48 6.55
C VAL A 21 6.43 -5.95 6.47
N GLU A 22 7.37 -6.87 6.60
CA GLU A 22 7.06 -8.31 6.53
C GLU A 22 6.04 -8.73 7.58
N LYS A 23 6.14 -8.19 8.78
CA LYS A 23 5.26 -8.54 9.89
C LYS A 23 3.84 -8.02 9.69
N LEU A 24 3.68 -6.78 9.23
CA LEU A 24 2.38 -6.10 9.19
C LEU A 24 1.68 -6.22 7.84
N LEU A 25 2.42 -6.51 6.77
CA LEU A 25 1.89 -6.54 5.42
C LEU A 25 0.77 -7.56 5.20
N PRO A 26 0.85 -8.81 5.71
CA PRO A 26 -0.22 -9.78 5.46
C PRO A 26 -1.60 -9.30 5.87
N ASP A 27 -1.74 -8.69 7.04
CA ASP A 27 -3.02 -8.15 7.49
C ASP A 27 -3.45 -6.95 6.65
N HIS A 28 -2.50 -6.09 6.28
CA HIS A 28 -2.81 -4.94 5.44
C HIS A 28 -3.35 -5.39 4.08
N ILE A 29 -2.74 -6.39 3.46
CA ILE A 29 -3.21 -6.97 2.19
C ILE A 29 -4.62 -7.54 2.36
N ARG A 30 -4.84 -8.33 3.40
CA ARG A 30 -6.12 -8.97 3.66
C ARG A 30 -7.24 -7.93 3.83
N LEU A 31 -6.99 -6.91 4.64
CA LEU A 31 -7.97 -5.86 4.89
C LEU A 31 -8.24 -5.03 3.63
N THR A 32 -7.20 -4.76 2.84
CA THR A 32 -7.36 -4.00 1.60
C THR A 32 -8.19 -4.77 0.57
N LYS A 33 -7.90 -6.05 0.39
CA LYS A 33 -8.66 -6.88 -0.57
C LYS A 33 -10.11 -7.08 -0.16
N ALA A 34 -10.43 -6.92 1.11
CA ALA A 34 -11.82 -7.00 1.60
C ALA A 34 -12.59 -5.68 1.38
N GLU A 35 -11.94 -4.60 1.00
CA GLU A 35 -12.62 -3.33 0.71
C GLU A 35 -13.43 -3.44 -0.58
N ASP A 36 -14.66 -2.92 -0.56
CA ASP A 36 -15.61 -3.10 -1.66
C ASP A 36 -15.10 -2.57 -3.00
N GLY A 37 -14.39 -1.48 -3.01
CA GLY A 37 -13.91 -0.87 -4.25
C GLY A 37 -12.53 -1.30 -4.69
N CYS A 38 -11.89 -2.24 -4.00
CA CYS A 38 -10.56 -2.70 -4.38
C CYS A 38 -10.64 -3.70 -5.54
N ILE A 39 -10.04 -3.34 -6.67
CA ILE A 39 -9.97 -4.22 -7.84
C ILE A 39 -8.76 -5.15 -7.72
N SER A 40 -7.59 -4.59 -7.40
CA SER A 40 -6.38 -5.37 -7.17
C SER A 40 -5.45 -4.65 -6.21
N PHE A 41 -4.66 -5.42 -5.50
CA PHE A 41 -3.69 -4.90 -4.55
C PHE A 41 -2.54 -5.86 -4.42
N SER A 42 -1.32 -5.41 -4.66
CA SER A 42 -0.13 -6.24 -4.48
C SER A 42 1.02 -5.40 -3.94
N VAL A 43 1.75 -5.97 -3.01
CA VAL A 43 3.00 -5.42 -2.47
C VAL A 43 3.98 -6.59 -2.45
N THR A 44 5.00 -6.53 -3.30
CA THR A 44 5.93 -7.65 -3.49
C THR A 44 7.37 -7.18 -3.36
N GLN A 45 8.22 -8.03 -2.80
CA GLN A 45 9.65 -7.74 -2.72
C GLN A 45 10.28 -7.75 -4.11
N THR A 46 11.25 -6.87 -4.28
CA THR A 46 12.13 -6.88 -5.45
C THR A 46 13.35 -7.77 -5.16
N GLY A 47 14.36 -7.72 -6.00
CA GLY A 47 15.64 -8.35 -5.68
C GLY A 47 16.38 -7.69 -4.52
N ASP A 48 15.99 -6.46 -4.16
CA ASP A 48 16.52 -5.75 -2.99
C ASP A 48 15.55 -5.97 -1.82
N PRO A 49 15.99 -6.58 -0.70
CA PRO A 49 15.10 -6.89 0.42
C PRO A 49 14.52 -5.65 1.13
N TRP A 50 15.03 -4.46 0.84
CA TRP A 50 14.55 -3.21 1.43
C TRP A 50 13.63 -2.42 0.49
N VAL A 51 13.34 -2.96 -0.70
CA VAL A 51 12.51 -2.31 -1.71
C VAL A 51 11.33 -3.20 -2.07
N TRP A 52 10.12 -2.64 -1.94
CA TRP A 52 8.86 -3.31 -2.25
C TRP A 52 8.18 -2.61 -3.42
N LEU A 53 7.67 -3.39 -4.36
CA LEU A 53 6.84 -2.85 -5.45
C LEU A 53 5.39 -2.84 -5.00
N VAL A 54 4.72 -1.72 -5.22
CA VAL A 54 3.33 -1.51 -4.84
C VAL A 54 2.50 -1.28 -6.08
N HIS A 55 1.37 -1.98 -6.20
CA HIS A 55 0.39 -1.78 -7.24
C HIS A 55 -1.01 -1.89 -6.64
N GLU A 56 -1.83 -0.85 -6.84
CA GLU A 56 -3.19 -0.79 -6.31
C GLU A 56 -4.14 -0.30 -7.39
N GLU A 57 -5.31 -0.93 -7.49
CA GLU A 57 -6.39 -0.47 -8.36
C GLU A 57 -7.69 -0.41 -7.59
N PHE A 58 -8.37 0.72 -7.70
CA PHE A 58 -9.68 0.94 -7.08
C PHE A 58 -10.68 1.38 -8.14
N GLU A 59 -11.96 1.04 -7.93
CA GLU A 59 -13.01 1.28 -8.94
C GLU A 59 -13.28 2.76 -9.20
N ASP A 60 -13.00 3.63 -8.23
CA ASP A 60 -13.17 5.07 -8.36
C ASP A 60 -12.38 5.82 -7.28
N SER A 61 -12.40 7.16 -7.34
CA SER A 61 -11.67 7.98 -6.38
C SER A 61 -12.25 7.88 -4.97
N ALA A 62 -13.55 7.67 -4.83
CA ALA A 62 -14.17 7.51 -3.51
C ALA A 62 -13.67 6.24 -2.81
N ALA A 63 -13.56 5.14 -3.55
CA ALA A 63 -13.01 3.89 -3.03
C ALA A 63 -11.53 4.05 -2.64
N PHE A 64 -10.76 4.74 -3.47
CA PHE A 64 -9.35 5.01 -3.19
C PHE A 64 -9.19 5.87 -1.93
N GLU A 65 -9.97 6.92 -1.78
CA GLU A 65 -9.93 7.78 -0.59
C GLU A 65 -10.34 7.03 0.67
N ALA A 66 -11.36 6.20 0.59
CA ALA A 66 -11.79 5.38 1.73
C ALA A 66 -10.67 4.43 2.17
N HIS A 67 -9.97 3.83 1.19
CA HIS A 67 -8.80 2.99 1.48
C HIS A 67 -7.71 3.78 2.20
N GLN A 68 -7.39 4.97 1.70
CA GLN A 68 -6.34 5.80 2.29
C GLN A 68 -6.67 6.15 3.74
N GLN A 69 -7.92 6.51 4.03
CA GLN A 69 -8.34 6.83 5.39
C GLN A 69 -8.28 5.62 6.31
N ARG A 70 -8.78 4.47 5.86
CA ARG A 70 -8.74 3.25 6.65
C ARG A 70 -7.29 2.82 6.91
N ALA A 71 -6.45 2.82 5.87
CA ALA A 71 -5.05 2.42 5.99
C ALA A 71 -4.29 3.31 6.96
N ALA A 72 -4.50 4.62 6.91
CA ALA A 72 -3.82 5.57 7.81
C ALA A 72 -4.14 5.31 9.28
N LYS A 73 -5.32 4.80 9.58
CA LYS A 73 -5.75 4.50 10.96
C LYS A 73 -5.35 3.11 11.42
N SER A 74 -4.92 2.24 10.51
CA SER A 74 -4.55 0.87 10.83
C SER A 74 -3.17 0.81 11.49
N GLU A 75 -2.86 -0.32 12.08
CA GLU A 75 -1.52 -0.57 12.62
C GLU A 75 -0.46 -0.42 11.53
N TRP A 76 -0.73 -0.94 10.34
CA TRP A 76 0.16 -0.76 9.18
C TRP A 76 0.45 0.71 8.92
N GLY A 77 -0.59 1.53 8.80
CA GLY A 77 -0.42 2.96 8.49
C GLY A 77 0.32 3.72 9.57
N GLN A 78 0.01 3.45 10.83
CA GLN A 78 0.66 4.15 11.94
C GLN A 78 2.11 3.72 12.13
N THR A 79 2.38 2.42 12.05
CA THR A 79 3.72 1.88 12.29
C THR A 79 4.65 2.16 11.11
N THR A 80 4.13 2.20 9.87
CA THR A 80 4.96 2.40 8.67
C THR A 80 4.91 3.84 8.14
N SER A 81 4.35 4.79 8.87
CA SER A 81 4.19 6.17 8.41
C SER A 81 5.52 6.86 8.10
N GLY A 82 6.60 6.45 8.75
CA GLY A 82 7.93 7.03 8.53
C GLY A 82 8.70 6.45 7.35
N LEU A 83 8.19 5.40 6.70
CA LEU A 83 8.86 4.81 5.55
C LEU A 83 8.72 5.70 4.32
N GLN A 84 9.76 5.73 3.49
CA GLN A 84 9.72 6.50 2.24
C GLN A 84 8.87 5.80 1.20
N ARG A 85 8.02 6.57 0.52
CA ARG A 85 7.15 6.07 -0.55
C ARG A 85 7.32 6.93 -1.78
N ILE A 86 7.49 6.28 -2.93
CA ILE A 86 7.61 6.95 -4.23
C ILE A 86 6.51 6.39 -5.11
N TYR A 87 5.39 7.11 -5.21
CA TYR A 87 4.20 6.61 -5.90
C TYR A 87 3.76 7.53 -7.02
N LYS A 88 3.14 6.93 -8.05
CA LYS A 88 2.40 7.63 -9.09
C LYS A 88 0.95 7.21 -9.00
N ILE A 89 0.05 8.19 -9.09
CA ILE A 89 -1.39 7.94 -8.99
C ILE A 89 -2.03 8.45 -10.28
N LYS A 90 -2.84 7.59 -10.91
CA LYS A 90 -3.61 7.93 -12.12
C LYS A 90 -5.09 7.76 -11.83
N GLY A 91 -5.92 8.58 -12.48
CA GLY A 91 -7.37 8.47 -12.38
C GLY A 91 -8.03 9.35 -11.34
N LEU A 92 -7.25 10.14 -10.61
CA LEU A 92 -7.83 11.10 -9.66
C LEU A 92 -8.30 12.37 -10.36
#